data_c8b5557839126c473955ce3660b2720e
#
_entry.id   c8b5557839126c473955ce3660b2720e
#
_cell.length_a   1.000
_cell.length_b   1.000
_cell.length_c   1.000
_cell.angle_alpha   90.00
_cell.angle_beta   90.00
_cell.angle_gamma   90.00
#
_symmetry.space_group_name_H-M   'P 1'
#
loop_
_entity.id
_entity.type
_entity.pdbx_description
1 polymer ?
#
loop_
_entity_poly.entity_id
_entity_poly.type
_entity_poly.pdbx_seq_one_letter_code
_entity_poly.pdbx_strand_id
1 'polypeptide(L)'
;MTEETNRGRASDWFEPLYAEADGDAGQVPWTLPGAVPYLTDWLQRNEIEGRGRSAGVVGCGLGDDAEALAKAGFAVTGFDISKSAIAWAKKRFPQSSVNYVIADLFNLPADWLGKFELVFDFRTIQALPLSVRAEVIEKIAALGAPQGTVLIATYMRGDDEDPGKSAPWPLSSEELAQFEKVGLEVVRQERFTNKDSRFRDRTLTQYRVP
;
A
#
# COMPACT_ATOMS: atom_id res chain seq x y z
N MET A 1 9.39 18.09 -20.16
CA MET A 1 8.41 17.97 -19.04
C MET A 1 9.25 17.65 -17.83
N THR A 2 9.08 18.40 -16.75
CA THR A 2 9.83 18.19 -15.52
C THR A 2 9.34 16.90 -14.81
N GLU A 3 10.18 16.24 -14.01
CA GLU A 3 9.82 15.07 -13.21
C GLU A 3 8.56 15.33 -12.34
N GLU A 4 8.46 16.52 -11.79
CA GLU A 4 7.31 16.99 -10.99
C GLU A 4 5.98 16.94 -11.76
N THR A 5 5.99 17.31 -13.05
CA THR A 5 4.80 17.24 -13.93
C THR A 5 4.38 15.80 -14.23
N ASN A 6 5.32 14.85 -14.20
CA ASN A 6 5.03 13.43 -14.44
C ASN A 6 4.42 12.76 -13.19
N ARG A 7 4.86 13.17 -12.00
CA ARG A 7 4.36 12.66 -10.70
C ARG A 7 2.91 13.07 -10.44
N GLY A 8 2.57 14.37 -10.63
CA GLY A 8 1.19 14.86 -10.50
C GLY A 8 0.24 14.07 -11.39
N ARG A 9 0.58 13.87 -12.66
CA ARG A 9 -0.25 13.10 -13.60
C ARG A 9 -0.40 11.62 -13.23
N ALA A 10 0.57 11.03 -12.53
CA ALA A 10 0.53 9.63 -12.14
C ALA A 10 -0.58 9.33 -11.13
N SER A 11 -0.91 10.29 -10.27
CA SER A 11 -1.89 10.14 -9.19
C SER A 11 -3.18 10.94 -9.36
N ASP A 12 -3.29 11.79 -10.39
CA ASP A 12 -4.42 12.71 -10.61
C ASP A 12 -5.78 11.99 -10.76
N TRP A 13 -5.79 10.73 -11.15
CA TRP A 13 -7.00 9.98 -11.42
C TRP A 13 -7.68 9.37 -10.17
N PHE A 14 -6.98 9.32 -9.01
CA PHE A 14 -7.54 8.74 -7.79
C PHE A 14 -8.65 9.60 -7.19
N GLU A 15 -8.42 10.91 -7.06
CA GLU A 15 -9.41 11.82 -6.44
C GLU A 15 -10.75 11.85 -7.21
N PRO A 16 -10.77 12.04 -8.54
CA PRO A 16 -12.03 11.97 -9.31
C PRO A 16 -12.78 10.66 -9.10
N LEU A 17 -12.10 9.53 -9.09
CA LEU A 17 -12.73 8.22 -8.94
C LEU A 17 -13.44 8.07 -7.58
N TYR A 18 -12.79 8.47 -6.48
CA TYR A 18 -13.42 8.44 -5.17
C TYR A 18 -14.54 9.46 -5.02
N ALA A 19 -14.40 10.64 -5.63
CA ALA A 19 -15.42 11.68 -5.60
C ALA A 19 -16.67 11.26 -6.39
N GLU A 20 -16.50 10.66 -7.57
CA GLU A 20 -17.59 10.17 -8.42
C GLU A 20 -18.32 8.96 -7.80
N ALA A 21 -17.61 8.12 -7.04
CA ALA A 21 -18.22 6.99 -6.35
C ALA A 21 -19.23 7.40 -5.26
N ASP A 22 -19.17 8.64 -4.77
CA ASP A 22 -20.13 9.29 -3.86
C ASP A 22 -20.70 8.38 -2.75
N GLY A 23 -19.82 7.59 -2.11
CA GLY A 23 -20.20 6.68 -1.02
C GLY A 23 -20.59 5.27 -1.46
N ASP A 24 -20.60 4.95 -2.75
CA ASP A 24 -20.79 3.60 -3.24
C ASP A 24 -19.43 2.89 -3.46
N ALA A 25 -19.04 2.08 -2.47
CA ALA A 25 -17.79 1.32 -2.52
C ALA A 25 -17.71 0.34 -3.71
N GLY A 26 -18.83 -0.07 -4.26
CA GLY A 26 -18.88 -0.95 -5.43
C GLY A 26 -18.37 -0.29 -6.71
N GLN A 27 -18.32 1.04 -6.76
CA GLN A 27 -17.76 1.81 -7.86
C GLN A 27 -16.25 2.02 -7.77
N VAL A 28 -15.62 1.67 -6.64
CA VAL A 28 -14.18 1.75 -6.47
C VAL A 28 -13.54 0.38 -6.78
N PRO A 29 -12.81 0.23 -7.91
CA PRO A 29 -12.44 -1.09 -8.47
C PRO A 29 -11.56 -1.97 -7.57
N TRP A 30 -10.88 -1.39 -6.59
CA TRP A 30 -9.99 -2.10 -5.68
C TRP A 30 -10.57 -2.35 -4.30
N THR A 31 -11.81 -1.93 -4.04
CA THR A 31 -12.45 -2.13 -2.74
C THR A 31 -12.73 -3.61 -2.50
N LEU A 32 -12.52 -4.03 -1.27
CA LEU A 32 -12.86 -5.34 -0.75
C LEU A 32 -13.86 -5.20 0.40
N PRO A 33 -14.64 -6.23 0.71
CA PRO A 33 -15.50 -6.24 1.89
C PRO A 33 -14.65 -6.46 3.16
N GLY A 34 -13.94 -5.42 3.61
CA GLY A 34 -13.04 -5.45 4.77
C GLY A 34 -11.56 -5.48 4.43
N ALA A 35 -10.72 -5.70 5.44
CA ALA A 35 -9.28 -5.76 5.27
C ALA A 35 -8.84 -6.91 4.36
N VAL A 36 -7.74 -6.71 3.65
CA VAL A 36 -7.23 -7.73 2.73
C VAL A 36 -6.83 -9.01 3.48
N PRO A 37 -7.26 -10.20 2.99
CA PRO A 37 -7.00 -11.46 3.68
C PRO A 37 -5.51 -11.73 3.94
N TYR A 38 -4.61 -11.29 3.04
CA TYR A 38 -3.16 -11.47 3.22
C TYR A 38 -2.64 -10.79 4.48
N LEU A 39 -3.15 -9.59 4.83
CA LEU A 39 -2.79 -8.88 6.03
C LEU A 39 -3.36 -9.58 7.27
N THR A 40 -4.64 -9.90 7.26
CA THR A 40 -5.30 -10.54 8.41
C THR A 40 -4.72 -11.92 8.71
N ASP A 41 -4.44 -12.71 7.68
CA ASP A 41 -3.81 -14.03 7.80
C ASP A 41 -2.36 -13.91 8.28
N TRP A 42 -1.62 -12.89 7.81
CA TRP A 42 -0.25 -12.63 8.27
C TRP A 42 -0.22 -12.25 9.76
N LEU A 43 -1.11 -11.36 10.18
CA LEU A 43 -1.25 -10.97 11.59
C LEU A 43 -1.56 -12.18 12.46
N GLN A 44 -2.53 -13.00 12.06
CA GLN A 44 -2.98 -14.16 12.83
C GLN A 44 -1.92 -15.27 12.90
N ARG A 45 -1.34 -15.66 11.75
CA ARG A 45 -0.38 -16.77 11.69
C ARG A 45 0.95 -16.48 12.39
N ASN A 46 1.32 -15.20 12.48
CA ASN A 46 2.55 -14.80 13.15
C ASN A 46 2.28 -14.23 14.56
N GLU A 47 1.03 -14.34 15.06
CA GLU A 47 0.63 -13.87 16.38
C GLU A 47 1.07 -12.41 16.63
N ILE A 48 0.90 -11.56 15.60
CA ILE A 48 1.37 -10.17 15.64
C ILE A 48 0.45 -9.32 16.51
N GLU A 49 1.01 -8.80 17.59
CA GLU A 49 0.40 -7.78 18.44
C GLU A 49 1.13 -6.46 18.26
N GLY A 50 0.40 -5.40 17.95
CA GLY A 50 0.97 -4.06 17.74
C GLY A 50 1.61 -3.48 19.01
N ARG A 51 0.99 -3.65 20.18
CA ARG A 51 1.47 -3.14 21.48
C ARG A 51 1.85 -1.66 21.44
N GLY A 52 1.11 -0.86 20.68
CA GLY A 52 1.38 0.56 20.50
C GLY A 52 2.48 0.90 19.49
N ARG A 53 3.10 -0.09 18.85
CA ARG A 53 4.08 0.16 17.78
C ARG A 53 3.47 0.96 16.63
N SER A 54 4.27 1.80 16.00
CA SER A 54 3.83 2.64 14.89
C SER A 54 3.62 1.84 13.61
N ALA A 55 2.51 2.10 12.90
CA ALA A 55 2.28 1.52 11.59
C ALA A 55 1.85 2.59 10.56
N GLY A 56 2.41 2.52 9.35
CA GLY A 56 2.04 3.33 8.20
C GLY A 56 1.30 2.49 7.15
N VAL A 57 0.12 2.91 6.71
CA VAL A 57 -0.62 2.28 5.62
C VAL A 57 -0.62 3.20 4.42
N VAL A 58 0.04 2.76 3.34
CA VAL A 58 0.23 3.52 2.11
C VAL A 58 -1.00 3.38 1.22
N GLY A 59 -1.53 4.51 0.71
CA GLY A 59 -2.72 4.49 -0.12
C GLY A 59 -3.89 3.80 0.59
N CYS A 60 -4.21 4.22 1.82
CA CYS A 60 -5.11 3.50 2.71
C CYS A 60 -6.57 3.43 2.22
N GLY A 61 -6.93 4.18 1.17
CA GLY A 61 -8.25 4.19 0.57
C GLY A 61 -9.38 4.36 1.60
N LEU A 62 -10.29 3.39 1.67
CA LEU A 62 -11.44 3.40 2.57
C LEU A 62 -11.15 2.96 4.02
N GLY A 63 -9.87 2.65 4.34
CA GLY A 63 -9.39 2.47 5.70
C GLY A 63 -9.40 1.05 6.26
N ASP A 64 -9.93 0.06 5.57
CA ASP A 64 -10.13 -1.30 6.11
C ASP A 64 -8.84 -1.96 6.62
N ASP A 65 -7.74 -1.83 5.89
CA ASP A 65 -6.44 -2.39 6.29
C ASP A 65 -5.84 -1.63 7.49
N ALA A 66 -6.02 -0.30 7.52
CA ALA A 66 -5.59 0.53 8.64
C ALA A 66 -6.35 0.17 9.94
N GLU A 67 -7.66 -0.08 9.85
CA GLU A 67 -8.47 -0.54 10.96
C GLU A 67 -8.07 -1.92 11.46
N ALA A 68 -7.70 -2.84 10.55
CA ALA A 68 -7.21 -4.15 10.94
C ALA A 68 -5.91 -4.06 11.76
N LEU A 69 -4.98 -3.18 11.36
CA LEU A 69 -3.75 -2.92 12.12
C LEU A 69 -4.04 -2.24 13.46
N ALA A 70 -4.96 -1.26 13.49
CA ALA A 70 -5.36 -0.62 14.75
C ALA A 70 -6.00 -1.63 15.71
N LYS A 71 -6.87 -2.53 15.21
CA LYS A 71 -7.45 -3.64 15.99
C LYS A 71 -6.38 -4.60 16.51
N ALA A 72 -5.29 -4.80 15.78
CA ALA A 72 -4.14 -5.58 16.23
C ALA A 72 -3.25 -4.82 17.24
N GLY A 73 -3.61 -3.60 17.63
CA GLY A 73 -2.94 -2.82 18.69
C GLY A 73 -1.83 -1.90 18.20
N PHE A 74 -1.72 -1.63 16.90
CA PHE A 74 -0.76 -0.64 16.37
C PHE A 74 -1.30 0.79 16.53
N ALA A 75 -0.37 1.76 16.69
CA ALA A 75 -0.62 3.18 16.50
C ALA A 75 -0.52 3.50 15.00
N VAL A 76 -1.67 3.55 14.31
CA VAL A 76 -1.72 3.58 12.84
C VAL A 76 -1.84 4.99 12.29
N THR A 77 -1.04 5.30 11.27
CA THR A 77 -1.25 6.41 10.34
C THR A 77 -1.62 5.82 8.97
N GLY A 78 -2.87 6.01 8.54
CA GLY A 78 -3.31 5.69 7.19
C GLY A 78 -3.30 6.93 6.32
N PHE A 79 -2.64 6.92 5.19
CA PHE A 79 -2.62 8.08 4.30
C PHE A 79 -2.99 7.73 2.87
N ASP A 80 -3.62 8.69 2.22
CA ASP A 80 -4.00 8.62 0.81
C ASP A 80 -3.89 10.02 0.19
N ILE A 81 -3.63 10.09 -1.11
CA ILE A 81 -3.60 11.35 -1.83
C ILE A 81 -5.01 11.91 -2.03
N SER A 82 -6.03 11.04 -2.09
CA SER A 82 -7.42 11.42 -2.27
C SER A 82 -8.03 11.95 -0.97
N LYS A 83 -8.43 13.21 -0.98
CA LYS A 83 -9.19 13.81 0.13
C LYS A 83 -10.56 13.14 0.31
N SER A 84 -11.18 12.70 -0.80
CA SER A 84 -12.47 12.00 -0.78
C SER A 84 -12.34 10.63 -0.14
N ALA A 85 -11.27 9.86 -0.42
CA ALA A 85 -10.99 8.60 0.24
C ALA A 85 -10.81 8.79 1.75
N ILE A 86 -10.00 9.75 2.17
CA ILE A 86 -9.75 10.05 3.59
C ILE A 86 -11.04 10.52 4.31
N ALA A 87 -11.83 11.38 3.69
CA ALA A 87 -13.10 11.81 4.26
C ALA A 87 -14.06 10.62 4.42
N TRP A 88 -14.07 9.72 3.45
CA TRP A 88 -14.89 8.53 3.46
C TRP A 88 -14.43 7.53 4.53
N ALA A 89 -13.13 7.26 4.66
CA ALA A 89 -12.57 6.42 5.72
C ALA A 89 -12.99 6.95 7.11
N LYS A 90 -12.83 8.26 7.38
CA LYS A 90 -13.27 8.89 8.63
C LYS A 90 -14.77 8.76 8.88
N LYS A 91 -15.60 8.85 7.83
CA LYS A 91 -17.06 8.68 7.94
C LYS A 91 -17.44 7.23 8.24
N ARG A 92 -16.74 6.25 7.65
CA ARG A 92 -16.96 4.81 7.92
C ARG A 92 -16.57 4.41 9.33
N PHE A 93 -15.50 5.01 9.85
CA PHE A 93 -14.93 4.66 11.16
C PHE A 93 -14.84 5.87 12.10
N PRO A 94 -16.01 6.42 12.55
CA PRO A 94 -16.04 7.68 13.28
C PRO A 94 -15.43 7.60 14.69
N GLN A 95 -15.20 6.41 15.22
CA GLN A 95 -14.58 6.17 16.53
C GLN A 95 -13.19 5.54 16.41
N SER A 96 -12.60 5.56 15.20
CA SER A 96 -11.29 4.97 14.96
C SER A 96 -10.18 5.70 15.69
N SER A 97 -9.19 4.92 16.15
CA SER A 97 -7.91 5.45 16.64
C SER A 97 -6.89 5.71 15.52
N VAL A 98 -7.22 5.36 14.27
CA VAL A 98 -6.34 5.59 13.11
C VAL A 98 -6.22 7.08 12.81
N ASN A 99 -4.99 7.54 12.66
CA ASN A 99 -4.68 8.88 12.16
C ASN A 99 -4.79 8.90 10.63
N TYR A 100 -5.96 9.25 10.10
CA TYR A 100 -6.19 9.38 8.66
C TYR A 100 -5.70 10.74 8.13
N VAL A 101 -4.73 10.73 7.20
CA VAL A 101 -4.03 11.92 6.70
C VAL A 101 -4.09 11.98 5.17
N ILE A 102 -4.37 13.17 4.62
CA ILE A 102 -4.18 13.42 3.19
C ILE A 102 -2.69 13.69 2.97
N ALA A 103 -2.01 12.81 2.23
CA ALA A 103 -0.59 12.97 1.94
C ALA A 103 -0.23 12.37 0.57
N ASP A 104 0.70 13.03 -0.10
CA ASP A 104 1.27 12.56 -1.35
C ASP A 104 2.53 11.72 -1.07
N LEU A 105 2.54 10.47 -1.56
CA LEU A 105 3.68 9.56 -1.42
C LEU A 105 4.98 10.14 -2.00
N PHE A 106 4.87 10.98 -3.03
CA PHE A 106 6.02 11.63 -3.65
C PHE A 106 6.54 12.83 -2.84
N ASN A 107 5.73 13.37 -1.94
CA ASN A 107 6.06 14.53 -1.10
C ASN A 107 5.69 14.28 0.37
N LEU A 108 6.28 13.25 0.94
CA LEU A 108 6.02 12.85 2.33
C LEU A 108 6.56 13.86 3.33
N PRO A 109 5.90 14.03 4.50
CA PRO A 109 6.45 14.77 5.62
C PRO A 109 7.83 14.22 6.03
N ALA A 110 8.81 15.09 6.24
CA ALA A 110 10.18 14.67 6.56
C ALA A 110 10.27 13.85 7.87
N ASP A 111 9.37 14.10 8.83
CA ASP A 111 9.26 13.37 10.09
C ASP A 111 8.62 11.98 9.96
N TRP A 112 8.23 11.57 8.75
CA TRP A 112 7.75 10.22 8.44
C TRP A 112 8.85 9.28 7.94
N LEU A 113 9.99 9.82 7.54
CA LEU A 113 11.12 9.01 7.11
C LEU A 113 11.71 8.24 8.31
N GLY A 114 11.80 6.93 8.17
CA GLY A 114 12.29 6.05 9.24
C GLY A 114 11.37 5.97 10.46
N LYS A 115 10.07 6.28 10.33
CA LYS A 115 9.16 6.42 11.46
C LYS A 115 8.39 5.15 11.83
N PHE A 116 8.02 4.35 10.84
CA PHE A 116 7.05 3.28 11.08
C PHE A 116 7.72 1.94 11.32
N GLU A 117 7.40 1.29 12.44
CA GLU A 117 7.87 -0.07 12.77
C GLU A 117 7.20 -1.13 11.91
N LEU A 118 6.03 -0.80 11.31
CA LEU A 118 5.38 -1.56 10.25
C LEU A 118 4.92 -0.62 9.14
N VAL A 119 5.34 -0.87 7.91
CA VAL A 119 4.78 -0.22 6.71
C VAL A 119 3.99 -1.27 5.93
N PHE A 120 2.77 -0.97 5.56
CA PHE A 120 1.94 -1.84 4.75
C PHE A 120 1.53 -1.16 3.45
N ASP A 121 1.75 -1.82 2.33
CA ASP A 121 1.21 -1.45 1.02
C ASP A 121 0.41 -2.60 0.42
N PHE A 122 -0.79 -2.28 -0.04
CA PHE A 122 -1.60 -3.16 -0.85
C PHE A 122 -2.15 -2.42 -2.05
N ARG A 123 -1.65 -2.76 -3.22
CA ARG A 123 -2.08 -2.24 -4.53
C ARG A 123 -1.65 -0.82 -4.89
N THR A 124 -1.04 -0.02 -4.03
CA THR A 124 -0.64 1.34 -4.39
C THR A 124 0.43 1.33 -5.48
N ILE A 125 1.48 0.50 -5.33
CA ILE A 125 2.56 0.39 -6.32
C ILE A 125 2.02 0.06 -7.71
N GLN A 126 1.12 -0.90 -7.81
CA GLN A 126 0.57 -1.38 -9.08
C GLN A 126 -0.55 -0.49 -9.63
N ALA A 127 -1.04 0.47 -8.87
CA ALA A 127 -1.98 1.49 -9.33
C ALA A 127 -1.27 2.70 -9.95
N LEU A 128 0.04 2.82 -9.78
CA LEU A 128 0.85 3.89 -10.32
C LEU A 128 1.62 3.42 -11.57
N PRO A 129 1.85 4.31 -12.57
CA PRO A 129 2.54 3.97 -13.82
C PRO A 129 3.96 3.43 -13.59
N LEU A 130 4.43 2.58 -14.52
CA LEU A 130 5.77 2.00 -14.45
C LEU A 130 6.88 3.06 -14.42
N SER A 131 6.67 4.21 -15.06
CA SER A 131 7.65 5.31 -15.11
C SER A 131 8.01 5.92 -13.76
N VAL A 132 7.14 5.76 -12.74
CA VAL A 132 7.38 6.27 -11.38
C VAL A 132 7.60 5.16 -10.36
N ARG A 133 7.57 3.90 -10.79
CA ARG A 133 7.55 2.73 -9.89
C ARG A 133 8.79 2.62 -9.01
N ALA A 134 9.97 2.87 -9.56
CA ALA A 134 11.22 2.84 -8.79
C ALA A 134 11.18 3.85 -7.65
N GLU A 135 10.74 5.07 -7.91
CA GLU A 135 10.60 6.11 -6.91
C GLU A 135 9.54 5.75 -5.87
N VAL A 136 8.40 5.20 -6.28
CA VAL A 136 7.35 4.72 -5.36
C VAL A 136 7.93 3.69 -4.37
N ILE A 137 8.71 2.73 -4.85
CA ILE A 137 9.38 1.72 -4.03
C ILE A 137 10.35 2.37 -3.03
N GLU A 138 11.19 3.31 -3.48
CA GLU A 138 12.10 4.06 -2.61
C GLU A 138 11.35 4.81 -1.51
N LYS A 139 10.25 5.50 -1.86
CA LYS A 139 9.43 6.25 -0.90
C LYS A 139 8.78 5.34 0.15
N ILE A 140 8.24 4.20 -0.28
CA ILE A 140 7.64 3.22 0.65
C ILE A 140 8.72 2.64 1.58
N ALA A 141 9.88 2.25 1.03
CA ALA A 141 10.98 1.73 1.81
C ALA A 141 11.49 2.74 2.86
N ALA A 142 11.58 4.01 2.48
CA ALA A 142 12.06 5.09 3.35
C ALA A 142 11.14 5.38 4.56
N LEU A 143 9.89 4.94 4.56
CA LEU A 143 8.96 5.09 5.69
C LEU A 143 9.33 4.17 6.86
N GLY A 144 9.98 3.03 6.58
CA GLY A 144 10.27 2.01 7.58
C GLY A 144 11.33 2.44 8.60
N ALA A 145 11.03 2.28 9.87
CA ALA A 145 12.00 2.50 10.95
C ALA A 145 13.13 1.44 10.92
N PRO A 146 14.33 1.75 11.41
CA PRO A 146 15.39 0.75 11.58
C PRO A 146 14.87 -0.49 12.31
N GLN A 147 15.19 -1.67 11.81
CA GLN A 147 14.69 -2.97 12.26
C GLN A 147 13.17 -3.17 12.10
N GLY A 148 12.48 -2.23 11.48
CA GLY A 148 11.05 -2.31 11.17
C GLY A 148 10.73 -3.29 10.03
N THR A 149 9.45 -3.54 9.84
CA THR A 149 8.91 -4.41 8.79
C THR A 149 8.28 -3.58 7.68
N VAL A 150 8.60 -3.88 6.42
CA VAL A 150 7.85 -3.40 5.25
C VAL A 150 7.14 -4.61 4.64
N LEU A 151 5.80 -4.59 4.63
CA LEU A 151 4.96 -5.68 4.17
C LEU A 151 4.24 -5.26 2.88
N ILE A 152 4.56 -5.92 1.79
CA ILE A 152 4.06 -5.59 0.45
C ILE A 152 3.19 -6.71 -0.08
N ALA A 153 1.91 -6.41 -0.36
CA ALA A 153 1.00 -7.33 -1.01
C ALA A 153 0.69 -6.83 -2.43
N THR A 154 1.02 -7.61 -3.46
CA THR A 154 0.86 -7.16 -4.85
C THR A 154 0.51 -8.29 -5.81
N TYR A 155 -0.04 -7.93 -6.98
CA TYR A 155 -0.17 -8.83 -8.11
C TYR A 155 1.18 -8.97 -8.83
N MET A 156 1.45 -10.20 -9.32
CA MET A 156 2.66 -10.52 -10.04
C MET A 156 2.36 -10.86 -11.50
N ARG A 157 3.32 -10.60 -12.36
CA ARG A 157 3.38 -11.03 -13.75
C ARG A 157 4.71 -11.76 -14.03
N GLY A 158 4.79 -12.47 -15.15
CA GLY A 158 6.06 -12.93 -15.66
C GLY A 158 6.98 -11.77 -16.04
N ASP A 159 8.29 -11.95 -15.94
CA ASP A 159 9.25 -10.85 -16.19
C ASP A 159 9.20 -10.36 -17.65
N ASP A 160 8.92 -11.25 -18.61
CA ASP A 160 8.73 -10.95 -20.03
C ASP A 160 7.28 -10.63 -20.42
N GLU A 161 6.35 -10.61 -19.45
CA GLU A 161 4.93 -10.40 -19.71
C GLU A 161 4.59 -8.92 -19.76
N ASP A 162 3.78 -8.50 -20.75
CA ASP A 162 3.29 -7.13 -20.86
C ASP A 162 2.43 -6.78 -19.62
N PRO A 163 2.77 -5.73 -18.87
CA PRO A 163 2.01 -5.30 -17.70
C PRO A 163 0.59 -4.83 -18.03
N GLY A 164 0.28 -4.59 -19.31
CA GLY A 164 -0.99 -4.08 -19.77
C GLY A 164 -1.03 -2.55 -19.94
N LYS A 165 -2.12 -2.07 -20.53
CA LYS A 165 -2.29 -0.66 -20.92
C LYS A 165 -2.87 0.25 -19.83
N SER A 166 -3.40 -0.33 -18.75
CA SER A 166 -4.08 0.40 -17.67
C SER A 166 -3.87 -0.29 -16.33
N ALA A 167 -4.01 0.47 -15.26
CA ALA A 167 -3.96 -0.04 -13.89
C ALA A 167 -5.04 -1.15 -13.66
N PRO A 168 -4.76 -2.10 -12.77
CA PRO A 168 -3.49 -2.27 -12.06
C PRO A 168 -2.43 -2.90 -12.97
N TRP A 169 -1.19 -2.43 -12.84
CA TRP A 169 -0.04 -3.00 -13.54
C TRP A 169 0.71 -3.96 -12.59
N PRO A 170 0.57 -5.29 -12.74
CA PRO A 170 1.26 -6.26 -11.90
C PRO A 170 2.78 -6.07 -11.94
N LEU A 171 3.46 -6.39 -10.84
CA LEU A 171 4.90 -6.28 -10.74
C LEU A 171 5.59 -7.51 -11.35
N SER A 172 6.75 -7.29 -11.98
CA SER A 172 7.70 -8.37 -12.26
C SER A 172 8.54 -8.71 -11.04
N SER A 173 9.27 -9.83 -11.09
CA SER A 173 10.21 -10.18 -10.02
C SER A 173 11.34 -9.15 -9.90
N GLU A 174 11.80 -8.58 -11.02
CA GLU A 174 12.82 -7.52 -11.03
C GLU A 174 12.34 -6.22 -10.39
N GLU A 175 11.07 -5.85 -10.62
CA GLU A 175 10.48 -4.67 -10.01
C GLU A 175 10.32 -4.86 -8.50
N LEU A 176 9.91 -6.03 -8.05
CA LEU A 176 9.81 -6.34 -6.63
C LEU A 176 11.18 -6.37 -5.94
N ALA A 177 12.23 -6.87 -6.63
CA ALA A 177 13.59 -6.89 -6.13
C ALA A 177 14.21 -5.49 -5.96
N GLN A 178 13.55 -4.42 -6.43
CA GLN A 178 14.01 -3.06 -6.17
C GLN A 178 13.98 -2.69 -4.68
N PHE A 179 13.12 -3.31 -3.88
CA PHE A 179 13.16 -3.15 -2.43
C PHE A 179 14.50 -3.58 -1.82
N GLU A 180 15.11 -4.66 -2.35
CA GLU A 180 16.44 -5.11 -1.93
C GLU A 180 17.54 -4.14 -2.40
N LYS A 181 17.40 -3.58 -3.62
CA LYS A 181 18.35 -2.61 -4.16
C LYS A 181 18.39 -1.30 -3.37
N VAL A 182 17.28 -0.93 -2.72
CA VAL A 182 17.22 0.24 -1.82
C VAL A 182 17.54 -0.11 -0.36
N GLY A 183 18.05 -1.32 -0.11
CA GLY A 183 18.65 -1.72 1.15
C GLY A 183 17.78 -2.57 2.06
N LEU A 184 16.56 -2.94 1.69
CA LEU A 184 15.73 -3.81 2.51
C LEU A 184 16.16 -5.29 2.36
N GLU A 185 16.02 -6.06 3.44
CA GLU A 185 16.29 -7.49 3.46
C GLU A 185 14.99 -8.30 3.36
N VAL A 186 14.90 -9.23 2.41
CA VAL A 186 13.76 -10.17 2.33
C VAL A 186 13.80 -11.12 3.52
N VAL A 187 12.76 -11.09 4.35
CA VAL A 187 12.56 -12.03 5.45
C VAL A 187 11.75 -13.24 4.98
N ARG A 188 10.67 -12.98 4.23
CA ARG A 188 9.77 -14.02 3.75
C ARG A 188 9.01 -13.53 2.52
N GLN A 189 8.82 -14.42 1.56
CA GLN A 189 7.93 -14.20 0.43
C GLN A 189 6.96 -15.37 0.30
N GLU A 190 5.67 -15.07 0.31
CA GLU A 190 4.61 -16.03 0.09
C GLU A 190 3.95 -15.77 -1.25
N ARG A 191 3.79 -16.81 -2.06
CA ARG A 191 3.11 -16.75 -3.36
C ARG A 191 1.73 -17.39 -3.27
N PHE A 192 0.75 -16.74 -3.88
CA PHE A 192 -0.62 -17.21 -3.94
C PHE A 192 -1.06 -17.24 -5.40
N THR A 193 -1.64 -18.33 -5.84
CA THR A 193 -2.19 -18.44 -7.19
C THR A 193 -3.70 -18.59 -7.11
N ASN A 194 -4.43 -17.70 -7.78
CA ASN A 194 -5.88 -17.78 -7.95
C ASN A 194 -6.20 -17.94 -9.44
N LYS A 195 -6.55 -19.16 -9.85
CA LYS A 195 -6.80 -19.52 -11.26
C LYS A 195 -8.02 -18.82 -11.85
N ASP A 196 -8.97 -18.40 -11.00
CA ASP A 196 -10.22 -17.75 -11.40
C ASP A 196 -10.10 -16.22 -11.50
N SER A 197 -8.93 -15.67 -11.14
CA SER A 197 -8.68 -14.22 -11.19
C SER A 197 -7.95 -13.83 -12.47
N ARG A 198 -8.30 -12.64 -13.02
CA ARG A 198 -7.54 -11.99 -14.10
C ARG A 198 -6.05 -11.86 -13.73
N PHE A 199 -5.76 -11.55 -12.47
CA PHE A 199 -4.42 -11.48 -11.92
C PHE A 199 -4.18 -12.73 -11.08
N ARG A 200 -3.63 -13.78 -11.74
CA ARG A 200 -3.50 -15.12 -11.14
C ARG A 200 -2.53 -15.16 -10.01
N ASP A 201 -1.37 -14.57 -10.21
CA ASP A 201 -0.26 -14.67 -9.27
C ASP A 201 -0.20 -13.43 -8.38
N ARG A 202 0.00 -13.67 -7.10
CA ARG A 202 0.06 -12.67 -6.05
C ARG A 202 1.17 -13.01 -5.09
N THR A 203 1.75 -12.00 -4.46
CA THR A 203 2.74 -12.22 -3.41
C THR A 203 2.44 -11.35 -2.21
N LEU A 204 2.80 -11.88 -1.04
CA LEU A 204 3.01 -11.12 0.18
C LEU A 204 4.49 -11.24 0.51
N THR A 205 5.19 -10.12 0.45
CA THR A 205 6.62 -10.07 0.76
C THR A 205 6.85 -9.25 2.01
N GLN A 206 7.49 -9.86 2.97
CA GLN A 206 7.93 -9.22 4.20
C GLN A 206 9.41 -8.88 4.07
N TYR A 207 9.72 -7.60 4.21
CA TYR A 207 11.07 -7.09 4.28
C TYR A 207 11.38 -6.59 5.69
N ARG A 208 12.66 -6.59 6.03
CA ARG A 208 13.20 -5.90 7.21
C ARG A 208 14.02 -4.69 6.74
N VAL A 209 13.86 -3.57 7.44
CA VAL A 209 14.73 -2.42 7.33
C VAL A 209 16.00 -2.70 8.15
N PRO A 210 17.21 -2.54 7.63
CA PRO A 210 18.46 -2.75 8.35
C PRO A 210 18.62 -1.89 9.60
#